data_f705f28da101674617c89457729a69f1
#
_entry.id   f705f28da101674617c89457729a69f1
#
_cell.length_a   1.000
_cell.length_b   1.000
_cell.length_c   1.000
_cell.angle_alpha   90.00
_cell.angle_beta   90.00
_cell.angle_gamma   90.00
#
_symmetry.space_group_name_H-M   'P 1'
#
loop_
_entity.id
_entity.type
_entity.pdbx_description
1 polymer ?
#
loop_
_entity_poly.entity_id
_entity_poly.type
_entity_poly.pdbx_seq_one_letter_code
_entity_poly.pdbx_strand_id
1 'polypeptide(L)'
;MPEGRAEGGDSMTQTGSASSASSPLLRVERLCRYFRLRGGRILRAVDDVSFEVARGETLGIVGESGCGKSTLGRTILGLHPATSGSVFFDGLDVHAARGAERLRFKKRAQIVLQNPYASLNPRMTVGDIVAEGLDAHRLCRDKREREERVCRLLERMGLRPEFRSRYPHEFSGGQCQRIGIARALAVEPELLVCDEPISALDVSIQAQIVNLFVDLRRDLGLTSLFIAHDLAVVRHISDRVGVLYLGALVELAGTAQLYGEPLHPYTRALLSSIPDVDPDNPMSARRVRLKGEVGSPIDFQCGCRFAPRCPLVE
;
A
#
# COMPACT_ATOMS: atom_id res chain seq x y z
N MET A 1 -56.81 9.65 -52.34
CA MET A 1 -56.02 10.76 -52.90
C MET A 1 -55.93 11.86 -51.89
N PRO A 2 -54.82 12.56 -51.71
CA PRO A 2 -53.45 12.11 -51.55
C PRO A 2 -52.83 12.64 -50.23
N GLU A 3 -51.70 12.05 -49.88
CA GLU A 3 -50.35 12.69 -49.62
C GLU A 3 -50.14 13.48 -48.36
N GLY A 4 -49.09 13.09 -47.68
CA GLY A 4 -48.31 13.94 -46.79
C GLY A 4 -47.24 13.16 -45.96
N ARG A 5 -46.13 12.96 -46.60
CA ARG A 5 -44.84 12.59 -45.92
C ARG A 5 -44.46 13.60 -44.86
N ALA A 6 -43.85 13.14 -43.77
CA ALA A 6 -42.66 13.77 -43.21
C ALA A 6 -41.90 12.78 -42.32
N GLU A 7 -40.77 12.35 -42.80
CA GLU A 7 -39.70 11.70 -42.03
C GLU A 7 -39.03 12.77 -41.15
N GLY A 8 -38.87 12.49 -39.87
CA GLY A 8 -38.08 13.25 -38.93
C GLY A 8 -37.13 12.30 -38.17
N GLY A 9 -35.98 12.06 -38.77
CA GLY A 9 -34.92 11.31 -38.11
C GLY A 9 -34.31 12.11 -36.97
N ASP A 10 -34.50 11.64 -35.77
CA ASP A 10 -33.85 12.19 -34.58
C ASP A 10 -32.53 11.46 -34.38
N SER A 11 -31.45 12.12 -34.78
CA SER A 11 -30.07 11.66 -34.53
C SER A 11 -29.75 11.87 -33.05
N MET A 12 -29.83 10.81 -32.26
CA MET A 12 -29.24 10.76 -30.91
C MET A 12 -27.74 10.89 -30.97
N THR A 13 -27.26 12.10 -30.83
CA THR A 13 -25.88 12.40 -30.49
C THR A 13 -25.60 11.86 -29.08
N GLN A 14 -24.98 10.70 -29.01
CA GLN A 14 -24.35 10.22 -27.78
C GLN A 14 -23.14 11.12 -27.47
N THR A 15 -23.36 12.12 -26.63
CA THR A 15 -22.29 12.84 -25.96
C THR A 15 -21.68 11.89 -24.92
N GLY A 16 -20.65 11.19 -25.34
CA GLY A 16 -19.77 10.47 -24.42
C GLY A 16 -19.21 11.47 -23.40
N SER A 17 -19.65 11.38 -22.15
CA SER A 17 -19.03 12.08 -21.03
C SER A 17 -17.62 11.55 -20.88
N ALA A 18 -16.65 12.28 -21.42
CA ALA A 18 -15.24 12.11 -21.07
C ALA A 18 -15.15 12.42 -19.55
N SER A 19 -15.05 11.36 -18.74
CA SER A 19 -14.65 11.47 -17.34
C SER A 19 -13.35 12.25 -17.31
N SER A 20 -13.36 13.44 -16.72
CA SER A 20 -12.16 14.21 -16.43
C SER A 20 -11.29 13.35 -15.50
N ALA A 21 -10.31 12.68 -16.06
CA ALA A 21 -9.33 11.90 -15.29
C ALA A 21 -8.61 12.89 -14.37
N SER A 22 -9.00 12.90 -13.09
CA SER A 22 -8.30 13.67 -12.07
C SER A 22 -6.85 13.17 -12.03
N SER A 23 -5.88 14.10 -11.97
CA SER A 23 -4.47 13.75 -11.87
C SER A 23 -4.23 12.78 -10.70
N PRO A 24 -3.38 11.75 -10.87
CA PRO A 24 -3.11 10.78 -9.82
C PRO A 24 -2.49 11.48 -8.60
N LEU A 25 -2.82 11.02 -7.38
CA LEU A 25 -2.21 11.54 -6.17
C LEU A 25 -0.74 11.13 -6.05
N LEU A 26 -0.43 9.90 -6.43
CA LEU A 26 0.93 9.35 -6.43
C LEU A 26 1.28 8.85 -7.83
N ARG A 27 2.45 9.25 -8.33
CA ARG A 27 3.02 8.76 -9.59
C ARG A 27 4.48 8.36 -9.37
N VAL A 28 4.78 7.13 -9.69
CA VAL A 28 6.11 6.51 -9.58
C VAL A 28 6.60 6.22 -10.98
N GLU A 29 7.77 6.74 -11.35
CA GLU A 29 8.35 6.63 -12.70
C GLU A 29 9.73 6.02 -12.65
N ARG A 30 9.87 4.81 -13.22
CA ARG A 30 11.12 4.05 -13.34
C ARG A 30 11.97 4.07 -12.07
N LEU A 31 11.31 3.92 -10.93
CA LEU A 31 11.95 4.02 -9.63
C LEU A 31 12.91 2.86 -9.41
N CYS A 32 14.15 3.20 -9.06
CA CYS A 32 15.17 2.24 -8.67
C CYS A 32 15.69 2.57 -7.27
N ARG A 33 15.88 1.52 -6.46
CA ARG A 33 16.62 1.61 -5.20
C ARG A 33 17.59 0.44 -5.07
N TYR A 34 18.88 0.76 -5.12
CA TYR A 34 19.98 -0.19 -5.03
C TYR A 34 20.76 0.03 -3.74
N PHE A 35 21.23 -1.08 -3.17
CA PHE A 35 22.11 -1.05 -2.01
C PHE A 35 23.46 -1.65 -2.38
N ARG A 36 24.54 -0.94 -2.03
CA ARG A 36 25.89 -1.47 -2.16
C ARG A 36 26.20 -2.39 -0.99
N LEU A 37 26.57 -3.61 -1.29
CA LEU A 37 26.97 -4.63 -0.31
C LEU A 37 28.50 -4.71 -0.19
N ARG A 38 28.98 -5.43 0.84
CA ARG A 38 30.40 -5.74 0.98
C ARG A 38 30.90 -6.49 -0.27
N GLY A 39 32.13 -6.18 -0.72
CA GLY A 39 32.71 -6.79 -1.92
C GLY A 39 32.23 -6.18 -3.24
N GLY A 40 31.64 -5.00 -3.22
CA GLY A 40 31.23 -4.25 -4.44
C GLY A 40 29.96 -4.75 -5.10
N ARG A 41 29.31 -5.80 -4.57
CA ARG A 41 28.05 -6.33 -5.09
C ARG A 41 26.90 -5.35 -4.90
N ILE A 42 25.91 -5.42 -5.79
CA ILE A 42 24.75 -4.53 -5.82
C ILE A 42 23.47 -5.34 -5.60
N LEU A 43 22.74 -5.01 -4.52
CA LEU A 43 21.39 -5.50 -4.29
C LEU A 43 20.39 -4.54 -4.97
N ARG A 44 19.68 -5.01 -5.99
CA ARG A 44 18.61 -4.27 -6.68
C ARG A 44 17.27 -4.52 -6.00
N ALA A 45 17.03 -3.80 -4.89
CA ALA A 45 15.84 -4.02 -4.08
C ALA A 45 14.55 -3.50 -4.73
N VAL A 46 14.64 -2.41 -5.51
CA VAL A 46 13.58 -1.89 -6.39
C VAL A 46 14.26 -1.55 -7.71
N ASP A 47 13.71 -1.99 -8.82
CA ASP A 47 14.35 -1.86 -10.13
C ASP A 47 13.30 -1.63 -11.22
N ASP A 48 13.33 -0.43 -11.79
CA ASP A 48 12.46 0.05 -12.87
C ASP A 48 10.95 -0.08 -12.59
N VAL A 49 10.52 0.31 -11.39
CA VAL A 49 9.12 0.23 -10.98
C VAL A 49 8.38 1.50 -11.37
N SER A 50 7.27 1.35 -12.10
CA SER A 50 6.41 2.46 -12.53
C SER A 50 4.94 2.13 -12.30
N PHE A 51 4.20 3.03 -11.65
CA PHE A 51 2.75 2.97 -11.48
C PHE A 51 2.19 4.29 -11.00
N GLU A 52 0.87 4.41 -11.04
CA GLU A 52 0.12 5.55 -10.50
C GLU A 52 -0.93 5.07 -9.52
N VAL A 53 -1.29 5.95 -8.56
CA VAL A 53 -2.39 5.71 -7.61
C VAL A 53 -3.30 6.92 -7.65
N ALA A 54 -4.58 6.68 -7.95
CA ALA A 54 -5.59 7.72 -7.97
C ALA A 54 -5.99 8.15 -6.54
N ARG A 55 -6.61 9.32 -6.40
CA ARG A 55 -7.13 9.75 -5.09
C ARG A 55 -8.25 8.82 -4.62
N GLY A 56 -8.19 8.40 -3.35
CA GLY A 56 -9.13 7.46 -2.75
C GLY A 56 -8.95 6.00 -3.19
N GLU A 57 -7.97 5.70 -4.04
CA GLU A 57 -7.63 4.34 -4.46
C GLU A 57 -6.80 3.63 -3.41
N THR A 58 -7.04 2.33 -3.23
CA THR A 58 -6.13 1.42 -2.53
C THR A 58 -5.40 0.54 -3.55
N LEU A 59 -4.09 0.76 -3.71
CA LEU A 59 -3.21 -0.11 -4.49
C LEU A 59 -2.55 -1.13 -3.57
N GLY A 60 -2.85 -2.41 -3.77
CA GLY A 60 -2.17 -3.52 -3.10
C GLY A 60 -0.83 -3.82 -3.76
N ILE A 61 0.22 -4.05 -2.97
CA ILE A 61 1.51 -4.56 -3.47
C ILE A 61 1.80 -5.90 -2.81
N VAL A 62 1.89 -6.94 -3.62
CA VAL A 62 2.11 -8.32 -3.17
C VAL A 62 3.39 -8.92 -3.75
N GLY A 63 3.86 -10.00 -3.14
CA GLY A 63 5.03 -10.76 -3.58
C GLY A 63 5.70 -11.49 -2.42
N GLU A 64 6.64 -12.39 -2.72
CA GLU A 64 7.39 -13.18 -1.73
C GLU A 64 8.16 -12.28 -0.74
N SER A 65 8.47 -12.83 0.44
CA SER A 65 9.31 -12.11 1.42
C SER A 65 10.67 -11.75 0.82
N GLY A 66 11.15 -10.54 1.09
CA GLY A 66 12.44 -10.06 0.56
C GLY A 66 12.40 -9.57 -0.89
N CYS A 67 11.26 -9.58 -1.59
CA CYS A 67 11.19 -9.13 -3.00
C CYS A 67 11.28 -7.60 -3.19
N GLY A 68 11.35 -6.79 -2.11
CA GLY A 68 11.55 -5.35 -2.19
C GLY A 68 10.35 -4.48 -1.81
N LYS A 69 9.21 -5.04 -1.39
CA LYS A 69 7.95 -4.32 -1.07
C LYS A 69 8.14 -3.19 -0.05
N SER A 70 8.70 -3.49 1.11
CA SER A 70 8.95 -2.49 2.16
C SER A 70 9.96 -1.42 1.72
N THR A 71 10.96 -1.82 0.91
CA THR A 71 11.91 -0.87 0.32
C THR A 71 11.20 0.08 -0.64
N LEU A 72 10.28 -0.43 -1.47
CA LEU A 72 9.47 0.39 -2.38
C LEU A 72 8.66 1.42 -1.60
N GLY A 73 7.87 1.01 -0.60
CA GLY A 73 7.07 1.93 0.21
C GLY A 73 7.90 3.00 0.92
N ARG A 74 9.05 2.62 1.50
CA ARG A 74 9.97 3.54 2.16
C ARG A 74 10.66 4.50 1.18
N THR A 75 10.94 4.05 -0.04
CA THR A 75 11.52 4.93 -1.08
C THR A 75 10.48 5.92 -1.58
N ILE A 76 9.24 5.52 -1.77
CA ILE A 76 8.11 6.41 -2.12
C ILE A 76 7.96 7.53 -1.09
N LEU A 77 8.09 7.23 0.20
CA LEU A 77 7.99 8.23 1.27
C LEU A 77 9.29 9.04 1.48
N GLY A 78 10.31 8.84 0.66
CA GLY A 78 11.60 9.53 0.81
C GLY A 78 12.36 9.18 2.10
N LEU A 79 12.01 8.03 2.74
CA LEU A 79 12.78 7.47 3.87
C LEU A 79 14.07 6.81 3.40
N HIS A 80 14.05 6.25 2.18
CA HIS A 80 15.24 5.85 1.44
C HIS A 80 15.41 6.76 0.22
N PRO A 81 16.63 7.22 -0.09
CA PRO A 81 16.85 7.97 -1.33
C PRO A 81 16.66 7.04 -2.54
N ALA A 82 16.08 7.53 -3.62
CA ALA A 82 16.07 6.84 -4.90
C ALA A 82 17.50 6.74 -5.47
N THR A 83 17.81 5.65 -6.14
CA THR A 83 19.05 5.51 -6.93
C THR A 83 18.87 6.19 -8.29
N SER A 84 17.69 6.01 -8.91
CA SER A 84 17.23 6.68 -10.12
C SER A 84 15.71 6.62 -10.21
N GLY A 85 15.13 7.29 -11.20
CA GLY A 85 13.68 7.45 -11.33
C GLY A 85 13.13 8.54 -10.42
N SER A 86 11.83 8.74 -10.45
CA SER A 86 11.15 9.84 -9.76
C SER A 86 9.88 9.38 -9.04
N VAL A 87 9.53 10.08 -7.98
CA VAL A 87 8.28 9.90 -7.24
C VAL A 87 7.59 11.25 -7.14
N PHE A 88 6.41 11.37 -7.70
CA PHE A 88 5.59 12.58 -7.63
C PHE A 88 4.38 12.35 -6.73
N PHE A 89 4.23 13.20 -5.75
CA PHE A 89 3.06 13.25 -4.87
C PHE A 89 2.33 14.57 -5.10
N ASP A 90 1.13 14.51 -5.68
CA ASP A 90 0.34 15.69 -6.02
C ASP A 90 1.16 16.72 -6.83
N GLY A 91 1.93 16.25 -7.81
CA GLY A 91 2.85 17.03 -8.64
C GLY A 91 4.19 17.39 -8.01
N LEU A 92 4.38 17.19 -6.70
CA LEU A 92 5.64 17.47 -6.00
C LEU A 92 6.62 16.31 -6.18
N ASP A 93 7.84 16.55 -6.66
CA ASP A 93 8.93 15.56 -6.63
C ASP A 93 9.40 15.35 -5.18
N VAL A 94 9.12 14.17 -4.65
CA VAL A 94 9.38 13.79 -3.25
C VAL A 94 10.88 13.82 -2.92
N HIS A 95 11.73 13.39 -3.86
CA HIS A 95 13.17 13.29 -3.64
C HIS A 95 13.90 14.63 -3.85
N ALA A 96 13.33 15.52 -4.65
CA ALA A 96 13.83 16.88 -4.84
C ALA A 96 13.36 17.84 -3.73
N ALA A 97 12.20 17.59 -3.10
CA ALA A 97 11.59 18.47 -2.09
C ALA A 97 12.51 18.75 -0.90
N ARG A 98 12.54 20.02 -0.46
CA ARG A 98 13.35 20.49 0.68
C ARG A 98 12.51 21.43 1.57
N GLY A 99 13.01 21.67 2.78
CA GLY A 99 12.43 22.66 3.70
C GLY A 99 10.93 22.49 3.92
N ALA A 100 10.17 23.54 3.67
CA ALA A 100 8.71 23.58 3.90
C ALA A 100 7.91 22.60 3.01
N GLU A 101 8.36 22.37 1.77
CA GLU A 101 7.70 21.40 0.87
C GLU A 101 7.82 19.97 1.39
N ARG A 102 9.04 19.61 1.82
CA ARG A 102 9.29 18.30 2.43
C ARG A 102 8.48 18.10 3.73
N LEU A 103 8.35 19.15 4.54
CA LEU A 103 7.55 19.11 5.76
C LEU A 103 6.06 18.95 5.44
N ARG A 104 5.56 19.65 4.43
CA ARG A 104 4.19 19.53 3.93
C ARG A 104 3.91 18.14 3.40
N PHE A 105 4.81 17.56 2.60
CA PHE A 105 4.71 16.18 2.13
C PHE A 105 4.63 15.19 3.28
N LYS A 106 5.52 15.30 4.29
CA LYS A 106 5.52 14.42 5.46
C LYS A 106 4.22 14.48 6.28
N LYS A 107 3.51 15.61 6.28
CA LYS A 107 2.18 15.71 6.89
C LYS A 107 1.15 14.93 6.08
N ARG A 108 1.18 15.06 4.74
CA ARG A 108 0.16 14.52 3.82
C ARG A 108 0.38 13.03 3.49
N ALA A 109 1.59 12.50 3.70
CA ALA A 109 1.94 11.12 3.42
C ALA A 109 2.55 10.46 4.67
N GLN A 110 1.92 9.39 5.16
CA GLN A 110 2.26 8.71 6.40
C GLN A 110 2.49 7.22 6.18
N ILE A 111 3.09 6.56 7.17
CA ILE A 111 3.37 5.13 7.15
C ILE A 111 2.86 4.43 8.40
N VAL A 112 2.27 3.25 8.19
CA VAL A 112 2.02 2.25 9.24
C VAL A 112 3.04 1.13 9.05
N LEU A 113 3.82 0.85 10.09
CA LEU A 113 4.96 -0.07 10.04
C LEU A 113 4.55 -1.51 10.42
N GLN A 114 5.33 -2.47 9.94
CA GLN A 114 5.13 -3.90 10.08
C GLN A 114 5.13 -4.39 11.55
N ASN A 115 6.08 -3.94 12.36
CA ASN A 115 6.20 -4.37 13.75
C ASN A 115 5.57 -3.33 14.69
N PRO A 116 4.41 -3.65 15.29
CA PRO A 116 3.70 -2.71 16.14
C PRO A 116 4.52 -2.25 17.35
N TYR A 117 5.23 -3.16 18.00
CA TYR A 117 6.04 -2.83 19.18
C TYR A 117 7.27 -2.00 18.84
N ALA A 118 8.01 -2.40 17.79
CA ALA A 118 9.20 -1.66 17.36
C ALA A 118 8.89 -0.29 16.76
N SER A 119 7.65 -0.06 16.36
CA SER A 119 7.21 1.21 15.79
C SER A 119 6.88 2.28 16.83
N LEU A 120 6.66 1.90 18.09
CA LEU A 120 6.29 2.80 19.18
C LEU A 120 7.47 3.00 20.14
N ASN A 121 7.71 4.24 20.56
CA ASN A 121 8.74 4.51 21.55
C ASN A 121 8.26 4.01 22.93
N PRO A 122 8.91 3.00 23.55
CA PRO A 122 8.46 2.40 24.80
C PRO A 122 8.56 3.33 26.02
N ARG A 123 9.24 4.48 25.86
CA ARG A 123 9.44 5.48 26.94
C ARG A 123 8.38 6.60 26.89
N MET A 124 7.53 6.62 25.87
CA MET A 124 6.48 7.62 25.69
C MET A 124 5.14 7.03 26.06
N THR A 125 4.23 7.87 26.56
CA THR A 125 2.82 7.47 26.76
C THR A 125 2.13 7.30 25.40
N VAL A 126 1.07 6.52 25.34
CA VAL A 126 0.24 6.37 24.14
C VAL A 126 -0.27 7.73 23.62
N GLY A 127 -0.66 8.61 24.54
CA GLY A 127 -1.09 9.96 24.18
C GLY A 127 -0.01 10.78 23.49
N ASP A 128 1.24 10.70 23.98
CA ASP A 128 2.37 11.39 23.37
C ASP A 128 2.76 10.80 22.04
N ILE A 129 2.71 9.47 21.90
CA ILE A 129 2.97 8.78 20.64
C ILE A 129 1.96 9.19 19.55
N VAL A 130 0.66 9.18 19.88
CA VAL A 130 -0.40 9.59 18.94
C VAL A 130 -0.29 11.06 18.57
N ALA A 131 0.10 11.91 19.53
CA ALA A 131 0.22 13.34 19.30
C ALA A 131 1.54 13.77 18.66
N GLU A 132 2.52 12.88 18.47
CA GLU A 132 3.84 13.22 17.91
C GLU A 132 3.75 14.02 16.61
N GLY A 133 2.89 13.59 15.69
CA GLY A 133 2.64 14.29 14.44
C GLY A 133 1.91 15.64 14.63
N LEU A 134 0.97 15.71 15.57
CA LEU A 134 0.28 16.96 15.92
C LEU A 134 1.27 18.00 16.42
N ASP A 135 2.16 17.60 17.32
CA ASP A 135 3.17 18.46 17.92
C ASP A 135 4.22 18.90 16.90
N ALA A 136 4.74 17.97 16.09
CA ALA A 136 5.75 18.23 15.05
C ALA A 136 5.26 19.24 13.99
N HIS A 137 3.98 19.18 13.64
CA HIS A 137 3.35 20.07 12.66
C HIS A 137 2.59 21.24 13.29
N ARG A 138 2.61 21.40 14.63
CA ARG A 138 1.94 22.45 15.39
C ARG A 138 0.45 22.59 15.05
N LEU A 139 -0.26 21.45 15.03
CA LEU A 139 -1.66 21.39 14.61
C LEU A 139 -2.68 21.65 15.73
N CYS A 140 -2.22 21.79 16.95
CA CYS A 140 -3.06 22.10 18.13
C CYS A 140 -2.72 23.47 18.68
N ARG A 141 -3.74 24.22 19.08
CA ARG A 141 -3.59 25.57 19.67
C ARG A 141 -3.10 25.52 21.11
N ASP A 142 -3.57 24.49 21.84
CA ASP A 142 -3.27 24.31 23.25
C ASP A 142 -3.29 22.82 23.64
N LYS A 143 -2.95 22.54 24.91
CA LYS A 143 -2.89 21.19 25.46
C LYS A 143 -4.26 20.50 25.47
N ARG A 144 -5.33 21.26 25.69
CA ARG A 144 -6.70 20.71 25.73
C ARG A 144 -7.12 20.20 24.34
N GLU A 145 -6.92 20.99 23.29
CA GLU A 145 -7.21 20.57 21.90
C GLU A 145 -6.39 19.32 21.52
N ARG A 146 -5.11 19.29 21.93
CA ARG A 146 -4.23 18.13 21.73
C ARG A 146 -4.81 16.87 22.38
N GLU A 147 -5.21 16.93 23.66
CA GLU A 147 -5.79 15.82 24.39
C GLU A 147 -7.13 15.37 23.77
N GLU A 148 -8.00 16.30 23.41
CA GLU A 148 -9.28 16.01 22.76
C GLU A 148 -9.09 15.31 21.40
N ARG A 149 -8.12 15.73 20.60
CA ARG A 149 -7.80 15.05 19.33
C ARG A 149 -7.27 13.65 19.53
N VAL A 150 -6.37 13.45 20.50
CA VAL A 150 -5.84 12.13 20.86
C VAL A 150 -6.97 11.20 21.33
N CYS A 151 -7.84 11.66 22.22
CA CYS A 151 -8.97 10.86 22.69
C CYS A 151 -9.88 10.42 21.54
N ARG A 152 -10.27 11.33 20.64
CA ARG A 152 -11.09 11.00 19.46
C ARG A 152 -10.40 9.98 18.54
N LEU A 153 -9.08 10.07 18.34
CA LEU A 153 -8.34 9.12 17.55
C LEU A 153 -8.31 7.74 18.19
N LEU A 154 -8.11 7.66 19.51
CA LEU A 154 -8.15 6.39 20.24
C LEU A 154 -9.53 5.74 20.14
N GLU A 155 -10.60 6.51 20.37
CA GLU A 155 -11.99 6.04 20.22
C GLU A 155 -12.26 5.50 18.80
N ARG A 156 -11.82 6.23 17.78
CA ARG A 156 -11.94 5.79 16.39
C ARG A 156 -11.22 4.48 16.12
N MET A 157 -10.13 4.20 16.82
CA MET A 157 -9.42 2.92 16.77
C MET A 157 -10.04 1.83 17.65
N GLY A 158 -11.17 2.11 18.32
CA GLY A 158 -11.80 1.20 19.28
C GLY A 158 -11.00 1.02 20.57
N LEU A 159 -10.19 2.02 20.94
CA LEU A 159 -9.44 2.06 22.19
C LEU A 159 -10.08 3.05 23.16
N ARG A 160 -9.98 2.77 24.46
CA ARG A 160 -10.52 3.68 25.50
C ARG A 160 -9.65 4.94 25.59
N PRO A 161 -10.25 6.15 25.73
CA PRO A 161 -9.49 7.40 25.87
C PRO A 161 -8.53 7.42 27.08
N GLU A 162 -8.87 6.69 28.16
CA GLU A 162 -8.04 6.60 29.37
C GLU A 162 -6.68 5.94 29.07
N PHE A 163 -6.58 5.16 27.99
CA PHE A 163 -5.34 4.50 27.60
C PHE A 163 -4.24 5.49 27.16
N ARG A 164 -4.56 6.78 26.92
CA ARG A 164 -3.58 7.81 26.59
C ARG A 164 -2.44 7.97 27.60
N SER A 165 -2.69 7.66 28.90
CA SER A 165 -1.68 7.76 29.97
C SER A 165 -0.82 6.50 30.15
N ARG A 166 -1.14 5.41 29.45
CA ARG A 166 -0.41 4.15 29.54
C ARG A 166 0.76 4.09 28.57
N TYR A 167 1.63 3.09 28.77
CA TYR A 167 2.81 2.84 27.94
C TYR A 167 2.60 1.66 27.00
N PRO A 168 3.31 1.60 25.85
CA PRO A 168 3.13 0.54 24.83
C PRO A 168 3.24 -0.89 25.36
N HIS A 169 4.11 -1.15 26.34
CA HIS A 169 4.31 -2.48 26.90
C HIS A 169 3.10 -3.03 27.71
N GLU A 170 2.10 -2.19 27.98
CA GLU A 170 0.86 -2.58 28.66
C GLU A 170 -0.22 -3.08 27.69
N PHE A 171 0.08 -3.12 26.38
CA PHE A 171 -0.88 -3.42 25.32
C PHE A 171 -0.55 -4.67 24.54
N SER A 172 -1.59 -5.32 24.00
CA SER A 172 -1.41 -6.41 23.03
C SER A 172 -0.89 -5.92 21.68
N GLY A 173 -0.35 -6.82 20.85
CA GLY A 173 0.14 -6.47 19.50
C GLY A 173 -0.92 -5.77 18.64
N GLY A 174 -2.17 -6.25 18.66
CA GLY A 174 -3.27 -5.62 17.93
C GLY A 174 -3.62 -4.23 18.45
N GLN A 175 -3.55 -4.01 19.77
CA GLN A 175 -3.74 -2.67 20.36
C GLN A 175 -2.58 -1.74 20.00
N CYS A 176 -1.33 -2.21 20.05
CA CYS A 176 -0.17 -1.43 19.59
C CYS A 176 -0.28 -1.05 18.12
N GLN A 177 -0.79 -1.97 17.26
CA GLN A 177 -1.04 -1.66 15.85
C GLN A 177 -2.09 -0.56 15.68
N ARG A 178 -3.19 -0.61 16.43
CA ARG A 178 -4.22 0.44 16.43
C ARG A 178 -3.67 1.80 16.89
N ILE A 179 -2.76 1.81 17.88
CA ILE A 179 -2.04 3.02 18.32
C ILE A 179 -1.14 3.54 17.19
N GLY A 180 -0.42 2.68 16.49
CA GLY A 180 0.40 3.05 15.33
C GLY A 180 -0.42 3.63 14.17
N ILE A 181 -1.63 3.08 13.92
CA ILE A 181 -2.58 3.63 12.94
C ILE A 181 -3.10 4.99 13.41
N ALA A 182 -3.49 5.14 14.70
CA ALA A 182 -3.92 6.41 15.28
C ALA A 182 -2.86 7.50 15.10
N ARG A 183 -1.58 7.19 15.37
CA ARG A 183 -0.45 8.09 15.18
C ARG A 183 -0.34 8.56 13.72
N ALA A 184 -0.43 7.64 12.76
CA ALA A 184 -0.34 7.97 11.35
C ALA A 184 -1.51 8.86 10.88
N LEU A 185 -2.72 8.63 11.42
CA LEU A 185 -3.92 9.40 11.08
C LEU A 185 -4.02 10.74 11.81
N ALA A 186 -3.22 10.99 12.85
CA ALA A 186 -3.31 12.21 13.65
C ALA A 186 -3.09 13.50 12.84
N VAL A 187 -2.31 13.43 11.77
CA VAL A 187 -2.04 14.56 10.88
C VAL A 187 -3.00 14.66 9.69
N GLU A 188 -4.02 13.81 9.62
CA GLU A 188 -5.01 13.73 8.54
C GLU A 188 -4.32 13.58 7.16
N PRO A 189 -3.60 12.48 6.93
CA PRO A 189 -2.86 12.26 5.70
C PRO A 189 -3.79 12.00 4.52
N GLU A 190 -3.33 12.31 3.31
CA GLU A 190 -4.00 11.96 2.04
C GLU A 190 -3.52 10.62 1.50
N LEU A 191 -2.26 10.24 1.80
CA LEU A 191 -1.65 8.96 1.43
C LEU A 191 -1.19 8.20 2.68
N LEU A 192 -1.61 6.95 2.77
CA LEU A 192 -1.14 6.02 3.81
C LEU A 192 -0.42 4.84 3.19
N VAL A 193 0.86 4.69 3.48
CA VAL A 193 1.63 3.50 3.13
C VAL A 193 1.54 2.51 4.29
N CYS A 194 0.94 1.35 4.05
CA CYS A 194 0.80 0.28 5.04
C CYS A 194 1.85 -0.80 4.75
N ASP A 195 2.95 -0.82 5.49
CA ASP A 195 4.06 -1.78 5.31
C ASP A 195 3.80 -3.03 6.16
N GLU A 196 3.14 -4.04 5.57
CA GLU A 196 2.75 -5.32 6.20
C GLU A 196 2.03 -5.14 7.57
N PRO A 197 0.96 -4.32 7.65
CA PRO A 197 0.41 -3.85 8.93
C PRO A 197 -0.25 -4.94 9.77
N ILE A 198 -0.38 -6.15 9.26
CA ILE A 198 -1.07 -7.28 9.92
C ILE A 198 -0.20 -8.53 10.11
N SER A 199 1.01 -8.57 9.52
CA SER A 199 1.84 -9.78 9.43
C SER A 199 2.28 -10.36 10.79
N ALA A 200 2.35 -9.53 11.83
CA ALA A 200 2.77 -9.91 13.17
C ALA A 200 1.59 -10.17 14.14
N LEU A 201 0.37 -10.28 13.62
CA LEU A 201 -0.85 -10.38 14.43
C LEU A 201 -1.56 -11.73 14.23
N ASP A 202 -2.33 -12.15 15.24
CA ASP A 202 -3.18 -13.33 15.17
C ASP A 202 -4.30 -13.14 14.12
N VAL A 203 -4.76 -14.23 13.48
CA VAL A 203 -5.73 -14.20 12.37
C VAL A 203 -7.02 -13.44 12.71
N SER A 204 -7.55 -13.60 13.93
CA SER A 204 -8.75 -12.90 14.36
C SER A 204 -8.54 -11.39 14.47
N ILE A 205 -7.36 -10.96 14.89
CA ILE A 205 -6.99 -9.55 14.99
C ILE A 205 -6.68 -8.98 13.61
N GLN A 206 -6.07 -9.76 12.70
CA GLN A 206 -5.86 -9.37 11.31
C GLN A 206 -7.16 -8.92 10.65
N ALA A 207 -8.23 -9.75 10.75
CA ALA A 207 -9.54 -9.41 10.18
C ALA A 207 -10.10 -8.08 10.73
N GLN A 208 -9.95 -7.83 12.02
CA GLN A 208 -10.39 -6.58 12.65
C GLN A 208 -9.61 -5.37 12.13
N ILE A 209 -8.29 -5.49 11.94
CA ILE A 209 -7.45 -4.40 11.40
C ILE A 209 -7.76 -4.15 9.93
N VAL A 210 -8.01 -5.20 9.13
CA VAL A 210 -8.42 -5.07 7.72
C VAL A 210 -9.74 -4.32 7.61
N ASN A 211 -10.76 -4.71 8.40
CA ASN A 211 -12.04 -4.00 8.43
C ASN A 211 -11.86 -2.53 8.86
N LEU A 212 -11.01 -2.27 9.84
CA LEU A 212 -10.68 -0.90 10.24
C LEU A 212 -10.11 -0.08 9.07
N PHE A 213 -9.21 -0.64 8.24
CA PHE A 213 -8.70 0.07 7.06
C PHE A 213 -9.80 0.31 6.01
N VAL A 214 -10.71 -0.64 5.79
CA VAL A 214 -11.87 -0.48 4.88
C VAL A 214 -12.75 0.67 5.36
N ASP A 215 -13.09 0.71 6.65
CA ASP A 215 -13.89 1.78 7.26
C ASP A 215 -13.19 3.15 7.16
N LEU A 216 -11.90 3.20 7.51
CA LEU A 216 -11.10 4.43 7.41
C LEU A 216 -11.04 4.97 5.98
N ARG A 217 -10.89 4.09 4.99
CA ARG A 217 -10.91 4.48 3.58
C ARG A 217 -12.26 5.11 3.21
N ARG A 218 -13.36 4.43 3.54
CA ARG A 218 -14.72 4.91 3.24
C ARG A 218 -15.00 6.27 3.90
N ASP A 219 -14.64 6.41 5.19
CA ASP A 219 -14.99 7.58 5.98
C ASP A 219 -14.11 8.80 5.69
N LEU A 220 -12.84 8.58 5.31
CA LEU A 220 -11.84 9.64 5.11
C LEU A 220 -11.47 9.88 3.64
N GLY A 221 -11.96 9.06 2.70
CA GLY A 221 -11.50 9.11 1.31
C GLY A 221 -10.00 8.85 1.16
N LEU A 222 -9.42 8.06 2.06
CA LEU A 222 -7.98 7.85 2.17
C LEU A 222 -7.42 7.09 0.97
N THR A 223 -6.34 7.60 0.38
CA THR A 223 -5.56 6.88 -0.62
C THR A 223 -4.55 5.99 0.08
N SER A 224 -4.40 4.74 -0.35
CA SER A 224 -3.52 3.79 0.35
C SER A 224 -2.64 3.00 -0.60
N LEU A 225 -1.38 2.78 -0.17
CA LEU A 225 -0.49 1.76 -0.73
C LEU A 225 -0.39 0.63 0.31
N PHE A 226 -1.08 -0.48 0.06
CA PHE A 226 -1.19 -1.58 1.01
C PHE A 226 -0.23 -2.71 0.64
N ILE A 227 0.87 -2.82 1.37
CA ILE A 227 1.90 -3.84 1.18
C ILE A 227 1.56 -5.03 2.06
N ALA A 228 1.40 -6.21 1.47
CA ALA A 228 1.18 -7.46 2.19
C ALA A 228 1.77 -8.66 1.43
N HIS A 229 1.93 -9.77 2.14
CA HIS A 229 2.23 -11.06 1.53
C HIS A 229 0.99 -11.95 1.42
N ASP A 230 -0.09 -11.62 2.14
CA ASP A 230 -1.36 -12.33 2.10
C ASP A 230 -2.26 -11.79 0.97
N LEU A 231 -2.40 -12.61 -0.06
CA LEU A 231 -3.22 -12.29 -1.23
C LEU A 231 -4.72 -12.23 -0.92
N ALA A 232 -5.22 -13.02 0.06
CA ALA A 232 -6.63 -13.01 0.42
C ALA A 232 -7.03 -11.66 1.04
N VAL A 233 -6.18 -11.13 1.90
CA VAL A 233 -6.37 -9.80 2.50
C VAL A 233 -6.32 -8.71 1.43
N VAL A 234 -5.32 -8.75 0.54
CA VAL A 234 -5.17 -7.75 -0.54
C VAL A 234 -6.36 -7.76 -1.48
N ARG A 235 -6.91 -8.94 -1.81
CA ARG A 235 -8.16 -9.08 -2.60
C ARG A 235 -9.33 -8.31 -1.98
N HIS A 236 -9.42 -8.30 -0.65
CA HIS A 236 -10.54 -7.68 0.05
C HIS A 236 -10.44 -6.15 0.13
N ILE A 237 -9.22 -5.61 0.25
CA ILE A 237 -9.02 -4.18 0.53
C ILE A 237 -8.65 -3.34 -0.69
N SER A 238 -8.11 -3.95 -1.76
CA SER A 238 -7.48 -3.23 -2.86
C SER A 238 -8.37 -3.12 -4.09
N ASP A 239 -8.30 -1.98 -4.79
CA ASP A 239 -8.94 -1.77 -6.10
C ASP A 239 -8.10 -2.36 -7.23
N ARG A 240 -6.78 -2.16 -7.13
CA ARG A 240 -5.79 -2.70 -8.05
C ARG A 240 -4.68 -3.37 -7.26
N VAL A 241 -4.02 -4.32 -7.88
CA VAL A 241 -2.92 -5.08 -7.26
C VAL A 241 -1.72 -5.10 -8.18
N GLY A 242 -0.56 -4.74 -7.62
CA GLY A 242 0.75 -4.88 -8.22
C GLY A 242 1.51 -6.07 -7.64
N VAL A 243 2.02 -6.93 -8.49
CA VAL A 243 2.81 -8.10 -8.10
C VAL A 243 4.29 -7.80 -8.28
N LEU A 244 5.03 -7.85 -7.17
CA LEU A 244 6.46 -7.56 -7.14
C LEU A 244 7.27 -8.86 -7.06
N TYR A 245 8.25 -9.04 -7.94
CA TYR A 245 9.19 -10.16 -7.92
C TYR A 245 10.63 -9.67 -8.06
N LEU A 246 11.48 -9.97 -7.07
CA LEU A 246 12.90 -9.58 -7.02
C LEU A 246 13.15 -8.12 -7.40
N GLY A 247 12.36 -7.21 -6.85
CA GLY A 247 12.47 -5.77 -7.07
C GLY A 247 11.79 -5.21 -8.31
N ALA A 248 11.25 -6.05 -9.20
CA ALA A 248 10.52 -5.62 -10.39
C ALA A 248 9.01 -5.81 -10.25
N LEU A 249 8.22 -4.88 -10.79
CA LEU A 249 6.77 -5.01 -10.90
C LEU A 249 6.48 -5.87 -12.14
N VAL A 250 5.99 -7.09 -11.92
CA VAL A 250 5.79 -8.08 -13.00
C VAL A 250 4.36 -8.09 -13.54
N GLU A 251 3.40 -7.66 -12.74
CA GLU A 251 2.00 -7.53 -13.15
C GLU A 251 1.32 -6.42 -12.34
N LEU A 252 0.42 -5.66 -12.98
CA LEU A 252 -0.40 -4.63 -12.36
C LEU A 252 -1.78 -4.64 -13.03
N ALA A 253 -2.82 -4.95 -12.27
CA ALA A 253 -4.18 -5.03 -12.80
C ALA A 253 -5.24 -4.67 -11.75
N GLY A 254 -6.48 -4.48 -12.19
CA GLY A 254 -7.63 -4.42 -11.30
C GLY A 254 -7.76 -5.72 -10.51
N THR A 255 -8.19 -5.63 -9.25
CA THR A 255 -8.27 -6.80 -8.36
C THR A 255 -9.08 -7.93 -8.97
N ALA A 256 -10.28 -7.65 -9.50
CA ALA A 256 -11.12 -8.68 -10.13
C ALA A 256 -10.41 -9.36 -11.31
N GLN A 257 -9.72 -8.61 -12.15
CA GLN A 257 -8.97 -9.13 -13.30
C GLN A 257 -7.80 -9.99 -12.86
N LEU A 258 -6.98 -9.52 -11.92
CA LEU A 258 -5.78 -10.23 -11.47
C LEU A 258 -6.12 -11.57 -10.80
N TYR A 259 -7.22 -11.63 -10.04
CA TYR A 259 -7.65 -12.87 -9.38
C TYR A 259 -8.46 -13.79 -10.31
N GLY A 260 -9.12 -13.27 -11.35
CA GLY A 260 -9.84 -14.06 -12.35
C GLY A 260 -8.93 -14.62 -13.44
N GLU A 261 -8.12 -13.75 -14.04
CA GLU A 261 -7.32 -14.06 -15.23
C GLU A 261 -5.88 -13.51 -15.09
N PRO A 262 -5.06 -14.06 -14.17
CA PRO A 262 -3.68 -13.63 -14.02
C PRO A 262 -2.86 -13.95 -15.27
N LEU A 263 -2.09 -12.99 -15.76
CA LEU A 263 -1.31 -13.14 -16.99
C LEU A 263 0.09 -13.69 -16.71
N HIS A 264 0.79 -13.14 -15.70
CA HIS A 264 2.15 -13.54 -15.42
C HIS A 264 2.23 -14.92 -14.73
N PRO A 265 3.11 -15.84 -15.14
CA PRO A 265 3.21 -17.18 -14.55
C PRO A 265 3.50 -17.18 -13.02
N TYR A 266 4.24 -16.18 -12.54
CA TYR A 266 4.48 -16.00 -11.11
C TYR A 266 3.19 -15.64 -10.37
N THR A 267 2.36 -14.76 -10.90
CA THR A 267 1.06 -14.40 -10.31
C THR A 267 0.15 -15.61 -10.23
N ARG A 268 0.10 -16.43 -11.30
CA ARG A 268 -0.66 -17.70 -11.31
C ARG A 268 -0.21 -18.64 -10.20
N ALA A 269 1.10 -18.77 -10.02
CA ALA A 269 1.66 -19.61 -8.97
C ALA A 269 1.34 -19.07 -7.56
N LEU A 270 1.46 -17.76 -7.35
CA LEU A 270 1.10 -17.13 -6.07
C LEU A 270 -0.39 -17.34 -5.74
N LEU A 271 -1.29 -17.08 -6.69
CA LEU A 271 -2.73 -17.24 -6.51
C LEU A 271 -3.11 -18.71 -6.27
N SER A 272 -2.43 -19.66 -6.92
CA SER A 272 -2.65 -21.09 -6.71
C SER A 272 -2.25 -21.58 -5.30
N SER A 273 -1.53 -20.77 -4.54
CA SER A 273 -1.16 -21.08 -3.14
C SER A 273 -2.19 -20.63 -2.11
N ILE A 274 -3.17 -19.81 -2.51
CA ILE A 274 -4.27 -19.40 -1.63
C ILE A 274 -5.10 -20.67 -1.33
N PRO A 275 -5.32 -21.01 -0.04
CA PRO A 275 -6.22 -22.10 0.30
C PRO A 275 -7.64 -21.80 -0.18
N ASP A 276 -8.22 -22.70 -0.96
CA ASP A 276 -9.63 -22.60 -1.32
C ASP A 276 -10.46 -23.19 -0.18
N VAL A 277 -11.52 -22.48 0.20
CA VAL A 277 -12.45 -22.92 1.24
C VAL A 277 -13.39 -24.02 0.70
N ASP A 278 -13.55 -24.10 -0.63
CA ASP A 278 -14.37 -25.10 -1.30
C ASP A 278 -13.48 -26.28 -1.73
N PRO A 279 -13.56 -27.44 -1.03
CA PRO A 279 -12.78 -28.61 -1.36
C PRO A 279 -13.15 -29.22 -2.72
N ASP A 280 -14.35 -28.94 -3.25
CA ASP A 280 -14.86 -29.46 -4.51
C ASP A 280 -14.54 -28.54 -5.70
N ASN A 281 -13.90 -27.40 -5.45
CA ASN A 281 -13.46 -26.50 -6.52
C ASN A 281 -12.31 -27.12 -7.32
N PRO A 282 -12.50 -27.44 -8.63
CA PRO A 282 -11.45 -28.03 -9.45
C PRO A 282 -10.21 -27.14 -9.63
N MET A 283 -10.29 -25.86 -9.27
CA MET A 283 -9.14 -24.94 -9.24
C MET A 283 -8.20 -25.22 -8.07
N SER A 284 -8.69 -25.76 -6.94
CA SER A 284 -7.87 -26.17 -5.80
C SER A 284 -6.89 -27.32 -6.14
N ALA A 285 -7.25 -28.16 -7.10
CA ALA A 285 -6.42 -29.26 -7.61
C ALA A 285 -5.24 -28.80 -8.51
N ARG A 286 -5.21 -27.55 -8.94
CA ARG A 286 -4.22 -27.00 -9.88
C ARG A 286 -3.09 -26.21 -9.22
N ARG A 287 -2.64 -26.63 -8.03
CA ARG A 287 -1.52 -25.96 -7.37
C ARG A 287 -0.27 -25.97 -8.25
N VAL A 288 0.13 -24.78 -8.73
CA VAL A 288 1.35 -24.61 -9.53
C VAL A 288 2.56 -24.64 -8.60
N ARG A 289 3.32 -25.73 -8.62
CA ARG A 289 4.58 -25.81 -7.86
C ARG A 289 5.69 -25.16 -8.71
N LEU A 290 6.19 -24.04 -8.21
CA LEU A 290 7.38 -23.42 -8.79
C LEU A 290 8.60 -24.30 -8.51
N LYS A 291 9.39 -24.57 -9.56
CA LYS A 291 10.65 -25.31 -9.44
C LYS A 291 11.77 -24.34 -9.04
N GLY A 292 12.77 -24.83 -8.33
CA GLY A 292 13.96 -24.06 -7.96
C GLY A 292 13.75 -23.11 -6.77
N GLU A 293 14.85 -22.52 -6.32
CA GLU A 293 14.86 -21.52 -5.25
C GLU A 293 14.59 -20.11 -5.80
N VAL A 294 14.20 -19.21 -4.88
CA VAL A 294 14.06 -17.79 -5.22
C VAL A 294 15.42 -17.25 -5.65
N GLY A 295 15.49 -16.73 -6.85
CA GLY A 295 16.73 -16.12 -7.36
C GLY A 295 17.22 -14.98 -6.47
N SER A 296 18.50 -14.64 -6.61
CA SER A 296 19.09 -13.53 -5.88
C SER A 296 18.86 -12.21 -6.64
N PRO A 297 18.39 -11.14 -5.98
CA PRO A 297 18.35 -9.80 -6.57
C PRO A 297 19.74 -9.12 -6.60
N ILE A 298 20.78 -9.86 -6.19
CA ILE A 298 22.17 -9.38 -6.17
C ILE A 298 22.80 -9.66 -7.52
N ASP A 299 23.43 -8.61 -8.10
CA ASP A 299 24.19 -8.68 -9.36
C ASP A 299 23.39 -9.24 -10.55
N PHE A 300 22.08 -9.02 -10.56
CA PHE A 300 21.23 -9.37 -11.69
C PHE A 300 21.68 -8.62 -12.95
N GLN A 301 21.96 -9.35 -14.02
CA GLN A 301 22.54 -8.76 -15.22
C GLN A 301 21.50 -8.28 -16.23
N CYS A 302 20.66 -9.19 -16.77
CA CYS A 302 19.64 -8.84 -17.76
C CYS A 302 18.60 -9.97 -17.91
N GLY A 303 17.50 -9.68 -18.62
CA GLY A 303 16.46 -10.64 -18.95
C GLY A 303 15.32 -10.70 -17.92
N CYS A 304 14.48 -11.73 -18.05
CA CYS A 304 13.37 -11.94 -17.14
C CYS A 304 13.86 -12.53 -15.81
N ARG A 305 13.57 -11.84 -14.70
CA ARG A 305 13.96 -12.28 -13.35
C ARG A 305 13.31 -13.59 -12.94
N PHE A 306 12.15 -13.89 -13.48
CA PHE A 306 11.42 -15.11 -13.20
C PHE A 306 11.85 -16.30 -14.10
N ALA A 307 12.65 -16.07 -15.14
CA ALA A 307 13.08 -17.12 -16.09
C ALA A 307 13.57 -18.41 -15.42
N PRO A 308 14.41 -18.38 -14.35
CA PRO A 308 14.88 -19.62 -13.70
C PRO A 308 13.78 -20.47 -13.05
N ARG A 309 12.60 -19.89 -12.78
CA ARG A 309 11.46 -20.58 -12.17
C ARG A 309 10.23 -20.63 -13.06
N CYS A 310 10.33 -20.05 -14.27
CA CYS A 310 9.22 -19.92 -15.19
C CYS A 310 8.95 -21.25 -15.91
N PRO A 311 7.71 -21.79 -15.85
CA PRO A 311 7.37 -23.02 -16.56
C PRO A 311 7.25 -22.82 -18.08
N LEU A 312 7.28 -21.57 -18.57
CA LEU A 312 7.16 -21.20 -19.99
C LEU A 312 8.51 -20.83 -20.63
N VAL A 313 9.61 -20.96 -19.91
CA VAL A 313 10.95 -20.75 -20.47
C VAL A 313 11.31 -21.94 -21.35
N GLU A 314 11.61 -21.65 -22.62
CA GLU A 314 12.20 -22.58 -23.60
C GLU A 314 13.70 -22.68 -23.41
#